data_3f411d6e286620aec074e0c2f46abb59
#
_entry.id   3f411d6e286620aec074e0c2f46abb59
#
_cell.length_a   1.000
_cell.length_b   1.000
_cell.length_c   1.000
_cell.angle_alpha   90.00
_cell.angle_beta   90.00
_cell.angle_gamma   90.00
#
_symmetry.space_group_name_H-M   'P 1'
#
loop_
_entity.id
_entity.type
_entity.pdbx_description
1 polymer ?
#
loop_
_entity_poly.entity_id
_entity_poly.type
_entity_poly.pdbx_seq_one_letter_code
_entity_poly.pdbx_strand_id
1 'polypeptide(L)'
;MKKIFSSLIACMALGMGLTSCSDVDISSAVTPEKVSGLNADVAGRNVTLSWTNPAEAVGVNLYKTDALGEHLLIGKDSLFTSYLDKHVAVNQDLVYTVKARYADGRVSEGQSVTKNITYTSNTKVGYLIPYSNINDIQDDDEKAAATWFKKTYANGVILTPADLDNLYPDEYSTIWIQIDRVGLAKGWENLPAELVSNKAIAALKQYVQDGGNLLLTKHATQLAVAIGRIRDRFAPGIFSAGEGGVGTDNWTMQTVIGVGQAEPYDHRSHKAFEGLTVNHDYPHETFGLEGPGLREDHNCMWDLNAYGLPQTSPAAGNVVKAFEGETSSTVLATWGHVEDYCCAGVVEFNPTATYAGRIIAIGLSAYEWDENGTANTYQGNIERFTKNCIDYLK
;
A
#
# COMPACT_ATOMS: atom_id res chain seq x y z
N MET A 1 37.79 22.43 -19.52
CA MET A 1 37.79 23.70 -20.31
C MET A 1 36.45 24.37 -20.05
N LYS A 2 36.53 25.53 -19.37
CA LYS A 2 35.39 26.41 -19.02
C LYS A 2 34.94 27.17 -20.26
N LYS A 3 33.65 27.35 -20.48
CA LYS A 3 33.12 28.49 -21.23
C LYS A 3 31.89 29.04 -20.52
N ILE A 4 32.11 30.21 -19.97
CA ILE A 4 31.14 31.14 -19.41
C ILE A 4 30.55 31.91 -20.60
N PHE A 5 29.24 32.05 -20.69
CA PHE A 5 28.57 33.01 -21.55
C PHE A 5 27.86 34.07 -20.68
N SER A 6 28.47 35.24 -20.63
CA SER A 6 27.84 36.51 -20.19
C SER A 6 27.06 37.09 -21.35
N SER A 7 25.80 37.42 -21.17
CA SER A 7 25.03 38.27 -22.08
C SER A 7 24.79 39.62 -21.43
N LEU A 8 25.42 40.63 -22.02
CA LEU A 8 25.30 42.06 -21.75
C LEU A 8 24.02 42.59 -22.44
N ILE A 9 23.10 43.18 -21.68
CA ILE A 9 21.98 43.96 -22.27
C ILE A 9 22.37 45.45 -22.24
N ALA A 10 22.47 46.00 -23.41
CA ALA A 10 22.72 47.43 -23.60
C ALA A 10 21.45 48.25 -23.45
N CYS A 11 21.48 49.27 -22.59
CA CYS A 11 20.48 50.33 -22.54
C CYS A 11 20.67 51.30 -23.73
N MET A 12 19.63 51.48 -24.55
CA MET A 12 19.52 52.67 -25.41
C MET A 12 18.51 53.63 -24.79
N ALA A 13 19.00 54.75 -24.36
CA ALA A 13 18.20 55.93 -24.04
C ALA A 13 17.92 56.74 -25.32
N LEU A 14 16.66 57.00 -25.59
CA LEU A 14 16.24 58.04 -26.49
C LEU A 14 15.27 58.97 -25.73
N GLY A 15 15.68 60.17 -25.57
CA GLY A 15 14.89 61.26 -25.00
C GLY A 15 13.99 61.94 -26.03
N MET A 16 13.02 62.60 -25.48
CA MET A 16 12.32 63.85 -25.85
C MET A 16 10.78 63.66 -25.89
N GLY A 17 10.15 64.56 -25.17
CA GLY A 17 8.74 64.91 -25.35
C GLY A 17 8.02 65.23 -24.04
N LEU A 18 8.30 66.44 -23.50
CA LEU A 18 7.46 67.04 -22.46
C LEU A 18 6.09 67.39 -23.08
N THR A 19 5.09 66.61 -22.77
CA THR A 19 3.69 67.06 -22.79
C THR A 19 3.13 66.89 -21.39
N SER A 20 2.82 68.04 -20.80
CA SER A 20 2.05 68.15 -19.57
C SER A 20 0.76 67.31 -19.73
N CYS A 21 0.67 66.21 -19.03
CA CYS A 21 -0.59 65.54 -18.77
C CYS A 21 -0.91 65.66 -17.28
N SER A 22 -2.07 66.24 -17.07
CA SER A 22 -2.84 66.35 -15.84
C SER A 22 -2.54 65.26 -14.81
N ASP A 23 -2.54 65.67 -13.55
CA ASP A 23 -2.51 64.82 -12.37
C ASP A 23 -3.40 63.57 -12.57
N VAL A 24 -2.77 62.46 -12.92
CA VAL A 24 -3.37 61.17 -12.68
C VAL A 24 -3.23 60.99 -11.19
N ASP A 25 -4.32 61.16 -10.45
CA ASP A 25 -4.47 60.67 -9.10
C ASP A 25 -4.06 59.19 -9.14
N ILE A 26 -2.85 58.89 -8.74
CA ILE A 26 -2.45 57.58 -8.37
C ILE A 26 -3.18 57.34 -7.04
N SER A 27 -4.46 57.01 -7.13
CA SER A 27 -5.19 56.47 -6.00
C SER A 27 -4.32 55.33 -5.49
N SER A 28 -3.79 55.50 -4.31
CA SER A 28 -2.98 54.50 -3.61
C SER A 28 -3.76 53.19 -3.71
N ALA A 29 -3.25 52.24 -4.52
CA ALA A 29 -3.90 50.99 -4.71
C ALA A 29 -4.06 50.34 -3.31
N VAL A 30 -5.29 50.38 -2.79
CA VAL A 30 -5.57 49.82 -1.46
C VAL A 30 -5.18 48.34 -1.49
N THR A 31 -4.16 48.01 -0.71
CA THR A 31 -3.68 46.64 -0.60
C THR A 31 -4.84 45.75 -0.14
N PRO A 32 -5.17 44.66 -0.86
CA PRO A 32 -6.27 43.79 -0.47
C PRO A 32 -6.06 43.26 0.93
N GLU A 33 -7.08 43.36 1.76
CA GLU A 33 -7.04 42.82 3.11
C GLU A 33 -6.79 41.31 3.09
N LYS A 34 -5.91 40.82 3.96
CA LYS A 34 -5.61 39.41 4.06
C LYS A 34 -6.46 38.72 5.12
N VAL A 35 -6.56 37.40 5.07
CA VAL A 35 -7.19 36.61 6.13
C VAL A 35 -6.52 36.91 7.47
N SER A 36 -7.25 36.71 8.57
CA SER A 36 -6.73 36.90 9.93
C SER A 36 -6.90 35.67 10.78
N GLY A 37 -6.15 35.58 11.88
CA GLY A 37 -6.26 34.49 12.84
C GLY A 37 -5.91 33.10 12.27
N LEU A 38 -5.09 33.02 11.23
CA LEU A 38 -4.67 31.73 10.69
C LEU A 38 -3.95 30.93 11.78
N ASN A 39 -4.54 29.79 12.12
CA ASN A 39 -4.01 28.81 13.07
C ASN A 39 -3.89 27.45 12.41
N ALA A 40 -3.00 26.60 12.93
CA ALA A 40 -2.80 25.23 12.52
C ALA A 40 -2.64 24.34 13.75
N ASP A 41 -3.61 23.46 13.98
CA ASP A 41 -3.60 22.48 15.06
C ASP A 41 -3.17 21.12 14.53
N VAL A 42 -2.22 20.49 15.21
CA VAL A 42 -1.64 19.21 14.82
C VAL A 42 -2.20 18.10 15.70
N ALA A 43 -2.77 17.07 15.09
CA ALA A 43 -3.18 15.84 15.75
C ALA A 43 -2.63 14.63 14.97
N GLY A 44 -1.61 13.96 15.51
CA GLY A 44 -0.84 12.95 14.80
C GLY A 44 -0.21 13.55 13.54
N ARG A 45 -0.56 13.02 12.37
CA ARG A 45 -0.13 13.54 11.06
C ARG A 45 -1.23 14.30 10.33
N ASN A 46 -2.19 14.81 11.04
CA ASN A 46 -3.23 15.66 10.48
C ASN A 46 -3.01 17.09 10.96
N VAL A 47 -3.16 18.05 10.05
CA VAL A 47 -3.07 19.48 10.35
C VAL A 47 -4.43 20.11 10.05
N THR A 48 -5.10 20.57 11.11
CA THR A 48 -6.35 21.33 10.97
C THR A 48 -6.05 22.81 10.92
N LEU A 49 -6.33 23.43 9.79
CA LEU A 49 -6.21 24.88 9.61
C LEU A 49 -7.51 25.57 9.90
N SER A 50 -7.46 26.75 10.51
CA SER A 50 -8.60 27.64 10.71
C SER A 50 -8.19 29.10 10.54
N TRP A 51 -9.10 29.94 10.02
CA TRP A 51 -8.86 31.37 9.79
C TRP A 51 -10.18 32.15 9.71
N THR A 52 -10.06 33.47 9.69
CA THR A 52 -11.20 34.38 9.45
C THR A 52 -11.00 35.10 8.14
N ASN A 53 -12.02 35.09 7.29
CA ASN A 53 -12.02 35.81 6.01
C ASN A 53 -12.33 37.28 6.19
N PRO A 54 -11.74 38.20 5.39
CA PRO A 54 -12.18 39.58 5.29
C PRO A 54 -13.64 39.66 4.81
N ALA A 55 -14.36 40.69 5.25
CA ALA A 55 -15.79 40.84 4.95
C ALA A 55 -16.10 40.92 3.46
N GLU A 56 -15.21 41.49 2.64
CA GLU A 56 -15.38 41.68 1.19
C GLU A 56 -14.77 40.55 0.35
N ALA A 57 -14.19 39.54 0.97
CA ALA A 57 -13.64 38.40 0.26
C ALA A 57 -14.78 37.57 -0.36
N VAL A 58 -14.56 37.12 -1.61
CA VAL A 58 -15.51 36.23 -2.33
C VAL A 58 -15.01 34.77 -2.38
N GLY A 59 -13.76 34.55 -1.98
CA GLY A 59 -13.17 33.22 -1.92
C GLY A 59 -11.79 33.24 -1.27
N VAL A 60 -11.19 32.06 -1.16
CA VAL A 60 -9.83 31.88 -0.66
C VAL A 60 -9.03 30.91 -1.52
N ASN A 61 -7.72 31.15 -1.59
CA ASN A 61 -6.75 30.16 -2.05
C ASN A 61 -5.93 29.69 -0.85
N LEU A 62 -5.85 28.39 -0.67
CA LEU A 62 -4.96 27.76 0.32
C LEU A 62 -3.84 27.04 -0.41
N TYR A 63 -2.62 27.37 -0.07
CA TYR A 63 -1.41 26.73 -0.56
C TYR A 63 -0.70 25.98 0.56
N LYS A 64 -0.06 24.88 0.20
CA LYS A 64 0.93 24.20 1.03
C LYS A 64 2.27 24.20 0.32
N THR A 65 3.32 24.58 0.99
CA THR A 65 4.71 24.42 0.52
C THR A 65 5.40 23.40 1.41
N ASP A 66 5.97 22.41 0.79
CA ASP A 66 6.75 21.33 1.42
C ASP A 66 8.05 21.09 0.63
N ALA A 67 8.76 19.99 0.91
CA ALA A 67 10.00 19.64 0.22
C ALA A 67 9.85 19.43 -1.30
N LEU A 68 8.62 19.16 -1.78
CA LEU A 68 8.30 18.96 -3.20
C LEU A 68 7.91 20.28 -3.90
N GLY A 69 7.71 21.37 -3.15
CA GLY A 69 7.36 22.67 -3.67
C GLY A 69 5.99 23.18 -3.18
N GLU A 70 5.46 24.20 -3.87
CA GLU A 70 4.17 24.80 -3.55
C GLU A 70 3.01 24.06 -4.25
N HIS A 71 2.00 23.67 -3.49
CA HIS A 71 0.80 22.98 -3.95
C HIS A 71 -0.46 23.79 -3.61
N LEU A 72 -1.36 23.99 -4.58
CA LEU A 72 -2.67 24.59 -4.34
C LEU A 72 -3.63 23.51 -3.79
N LEU A 73 -4.03 23.63 -2.52
CA LEU A 73 -4.98 22.72 -1.87
C LEU A 73 -6.44 23.12 -2.09
N ILE A 74 -6.72 24.43 -2.02
CA ILE A 74 -8.04 25.01 -2.32
C ILE A 74 -7.87 26.20 -3.23
N GLY A 75 -8.56 26.21 -4.35
CA GLY A 75 -8.54 27.30 -5.31
C GLY A 75 -9.89 27.51 -5.95
N LYS A 76 -10.89 28.02 -5.18
CA LYS A 76 -12.25 28.26 -5.70
C LYS A 76 -12.88 29.50 -5.08
N ASP A 77 -13.90 30.01 -5.74
CA ASP A 77 -14.76 31.11 -5.28
C ASP A 77 -15.70 30.64 -4.15
N SER A 78 -15.10 30.15 -3.08
CA SER A 78 -15.82 29.69 -1.90
C SER A 78 -15.11 30.17 -0.65
N LEU A 79 -15.91 30.64 0.31
CA LEU A 79 -15.46 31.17 1.60
C LEU A 79 -15.30 30.06 2.64
N PHE A 80 -14.24 29.26 2.48
CA PHE A 80 -13.85 28.33 3.54
C PHE A 80 -13.20 29.10 4.69
N THR A 81 -13.35 28.59 5.91
CA THR A 81 -12.71 29.09 7.13
C THR A 81 -11.89 28.02 7.84
N SER A 82 -11.87 26.81 7.30
CA SER A 82 -11.09 25.70 7.82
C SER A 82 -10.74 24.69 6.73
N TYR A 83 -9.67 23.93 6.97
CA TYR A 83 -9.23 22.85 6.09
C TYR A 83 -8.52 21.79 6.93
N LEU A 84 -8.75 20.51 6.64
CA LEU A 84 -8.04 19.39 7.24
C LEU A 84 -7.09 18.79 6.20
N ASP A 85 -5.78 19.00 6.38
CA ASP A 85 -4.72 18.32 5.63
C ASP A 85 -4.37 17.03 6.37
N LYS A 86 -4.61 15.90 5.71
CA LYS A 86 -4.40 14.56 6.29
C LYS A 86 -3.10 13.96 5.76
N HIS A 87 -2.52 13.08 6.57
CA HIS A 87 -1.34 12.29 6.19
C HIS A 87 -0.16 13.15 5.73
N VAL A 88 0.05 14.29 6.39
CA VAL A 88 1.12 15.20 6.00
C VAL A 88 2.50 14.55 6.20
N ALA A 89 3.43 14.92 5.34
CA ALA A 89 4.82 14.49 5.45
C ALA A 89 5.46 15.00 6.74
N VAL A 90 6.33 14.18 7.33
CA VAL A 90 7.02 14.46 8.60
C VAL A 90 8.46 14.88 8.39
N ASN A 91 9.10 15.39 9.43
CA ASN A 91 10.52 15.78 9.46
C ASN A 91 10.88 16.83 8.40
N GLN A 92 9.92 17.68 8.04
CA GLN A 92 10.10 18.81 7.14
C GLN A 92 9.16 19.96 7.52
N ASP A 93 9.48 21.16 7.07
CA ASP A 93 8.62 22.31 7.27
C ASP A 93 7.46 22.27 6.26
N LEU A 94 6.26 22.43 6.79
CA LEU A 94 5.02 22.57 6.05
C LEU A 94 4.54 24.00 6.21
N VAL A 95 4.59 24.79 5.15
CA VAL A 95 4.14 26.19 5.18
C VAL A 95 2.77 26.27 4.52
N TYR A 96 1.76 26.60 5.30
CA TYR A 96 0.41 26.84 4.79
C TYR A 96 0.19 28.35 4.62
N THR A 97 -0.26 28.75 3.43
CA THR A 97 -0.54 30.15 3.09
C THR A 97 -1.96 30.30 2.60
N VAL A 98 -2.75 31.13 3.28
CA VAL A 98 -4.13 31.45 2.90
C VAL A 98 -4.19 32.87 2.35
N LYS A 99 -4.70 33.01 1.10
CA LYS A 99 -4.87 34.29 0.40
C LYS A 99 -6.37 34.54 0.15
N ALA A 100 -6.86 35.72 0.55
CA ALA A 100 -8.22 36.16 0.22
C ALA A 100 -8.31 36.57 -1.25
N ARG A 101 -9.45 36.24 -1.89
CA ARG A 101 -9.79 36.62 -3.27
C ARG A 101 -10.95 37.59 -3.25
N TYR A 102 -10.94 38.57 -4.14
CA TYR A 102 -11.93 39.65 -4.23
C TYR A 102 -12.66 39.62 -5.59
N ALA A 103 -13.87 40.20 -5.61
CA ALA A 103 -14.71 40.19 -6.80
C ALA A 103 -14.08 40.91 -8.03
N ASP A 104 -13.18 41.84 -7.80
CA ASP A 104 -12.42 42.56 -8.83
C ASP A 104 -11.20 41.78 -9.36
N GLY A 105 -11.02 40.52 -8.92
CA GLY A 105 -9.92 39.65 -9.32
C GLY A 105 -8.62 39.83 -8.51
N ARG A 106 -8.57 40.80 -7.60
CA ARG A 106 -7.39 40.95 -6.74
C ARG A 106 -7.27 39.79 -5.75
N VAL A 107 -6.03 39.51 -5.35
CA VAL A 107 -5.70 38.46 -4.36
C VAL A 107 -4.79 39.10 -3.31
N SER A 108 -5.02 38.86 -2.04
CA SER A 108 -4.18 39.37 -0.95
C SER A 108 -2.79 38.73 -0.95
N GLU A 109 -1.85 39.34 -0.26
CA GLU A 109 -0.52 38.76 0.00
C GLU A 109 -0.61 37.42 0.71
N GLY A 110 -1.62 37.27 1.55
CA GLY A 110 -1.86 36.07 2.35
C GLY A 110 -1.30 36.13 3.76
N GLN A 111 -1.70 35.18 4.55
CA GLN A 111 -1.16 34.88 5.87
C GLN A 111 -0.60 33.46 5.85
N SER A 112 0.55 33.26 6.49
CA SER A 112 1.21 31.94 6.51
C SER A 112 1.42 31.46 7.94
N VAL A 113 1.38 30.13 8.09
CA VAL A 113 1.76 29.43 9.32
C VAL A 113 2.65 28.26 8.95
N THR A 114 3.70 28.05 9.71
CA THR A 114 4.62 26.91 9.52
C THR A 114 4.40 25.89 10.60
N LYS A 115 4.37 24.62 10.21
CA LYS A 115 4.37 23.45 11.11
C LYS A 115 5.47 22.49 10.69
N ASN A 116 6.10 21.87 11.68
CA ASN A 116 7.01 20.76 11.51
C ASN A 116 6.53 19.64 12.45
N ILE A 117 6.21 18.48 11.88
CA ILE A 117 5.84 17.30 12.64
C ILE A 117 7.08 16.43 12.71
N THR A 118 7.74 16.47 13.85
CA THR A 118 8.92 15.63 14.09
C THR A 118 8.47 14.22 14.42
N TYR A 119 8.96 13.26 13.66
CA TYR A 119 8.74 11.85 13.86
C TYR A 119 10.07 11.13 13.92
N THR A 120 10.30 10.38 15.00
CA THR A 120 11.46 9.51 15.12
C THR A 120 11.03 8.12 14.63
N SER A 121 11.55 7.71 13.48
CA SER A 121 11.28 6.40 12.89
C SER A 121 11.67 5.30 13.87
N ASN A 122 10.67 4.63 14.43
CA ASN A 122 10.82 3.37 15.13
C ASN A 122 9.89 2.40 14.42
N THR A 123 10.34 1.93 13.24
CA THR A 123 9.52 1.12 12.35
C THR A 123 9.05 -0.14 13.04
N LYS A 124 7.74 -0.27 13.15
CA LYS A 124 7.05 -1.42 13.72
C LYS A 124 6.55 -2.34 12.61
N VAL A 125 6.19 -3.53 12.97
CA VAL A 125 5.39 -4.42 12.13
C VAL A 125 3.97 -4.42 12.67
N GLY A 126 2.97 -4.25 11.81
CA GLY A 126 1.55 -4.35 12.15
C GLY A 126 1.00 -5.74 11.83
N TYR A 127 0.04 -6.19 12.62
CA TYR A 127 -0.85 -7.31 12.30
C TYR A 127 -2.28 -6.79 12.37
N LEU A 128 -2.93 -6.63 11.23
CA LEU A 128 -4.27 -6.03 11.15
C LEU A 128 -5.34 -7.12 11.21
N ILE A 129 -6.19 -7.04 12.23
CA ILE A 129 -7.34 -7.92 12.45
C ILE A 129 -8.66 -7.22 12.13
N PRO A 130 -9.72 -7.95 11.68
CA PRO A 130 -11.03 -7.37 11.42
C PRO A 130 -11.89 -7.19 12.69
N TYR A 131 -11.30 -7.28 13.86
CA TYR A 131 -11.96 -7.21 15.16
C TYR A 131 -11.50 -5.98 15.95
N SER A 132 -12.30 -5.58 16.94
CA SER A 132 -11.92 -4.53 17.87
C SER A 132 -10.87 -4.97 18.90
N ASN A 133 -10.77 -6.26 19.13
CA ASN A 133 -9.84 -6.86 20.08
C ASN A 133 -9.35 -8.23 19.61
N ILE A 134 -8.10 -8.58 19.90
CA ILE A 134 -7.50 -9.86 19.53
C ILE A 134 -8.24 -11.07 20.16
N ASN A 135 -8.88 -10.86 21.31
CA ASN A 135 -9.66 -11.92 21.98
C ASN A 135 -11.00 -12.20 21.28
N ASP A 136 -11.41 -11.34 20.36
CA ASP A 136 -12.65 -11.51 19.58
C ASP A 136 -12.44 -12.40 18.34
N ILE A 137 -11.21 -12.79 18.04
CA ILE A 137 -10.89 -13.70 16.93
C ILE A 137 -11.53 -15.06 17.20
N GLN A 138 -12.40 -15.47 16.29
CA GLN A 138 -13.14 -16.74 16.39
C GLN A 138 -12.46 -17.88 15.64
N ASP A 139 -11.84 -17.56 14.54
CA ASP A 139 -11.11 -18.51 13.70
C ASP A 139 -9.80 -18.93 14.36
N ASP A 140 -9.53 -20.23 14.40
CA ASP A 140 -8.38 -20.76 15.13
C ASP A 140 -7.06 -20.48 14.40
N ASP A 141 -7.05 -20.46 13.06
CA ASP A 141 -5.89 -20.11 12.26
C ASP A 141 -5.54 -18.62 12.42
N GLU A 142 -6.52 -17.73 12.30
CA GLU A 142 -6.31 -16.28 12.53
C GLU A 142 -5.78 -16.04 13.96
N LYS A 143 -6.26 -16.80 14.94
CA LYS A 143 -5.86 -16.68 16.34
C LYS A 143 -4.45 -17.23 16.60
N ALA A 144 -4.12 -18.37 15.99
CA ALA A 144 -2.78 -18.95 16.08
C ALA A 144 -1.74 -18.04 15.43
N ALA A 145 -2.04 -17.52 14.24
CA ALA A 145 -1.20 -16.53 13.54
C ALA A 145 -0.96 -15.27 14.39
N ALA A 146 -2.02 -14.69 14.95
CA ALA A 146 -1.93 -13.51 15.81
C ALA A 146 -1.11 -13.78 17.08
N THR A 147 -1.25 -14.96 17.67
CA THR A 147 -0.50 -15.38 18.85
C THR A 147 0.98 -15.54 18.54
N TRP A 148 1.32 -16.19 17.44
CA TRP A 148 2.70 -16.31 16.96
C TRP A 148 3.31 -14.94 16.65
N PHE A 149 2.57 -14.07 15.99
CA PHE A 149 3.01 -12.70 15.68
C PHE A 149 3.43 -11.94 16.95
N LYS A 150 2.58 -11.93 17.97
CA LYS A 150 2.88 -11.27 19.27
C LYS A 150 4.10 -11.86 19.96
N LYS A 151 4.32 -13.16 19.84
CA LYS A 151 5.48 -13.85 20.43
C LYS A 151 6.77 -13.53 19.67
N THR A 152 6.68 -13.40 18.35
CA THR A 152 7.83 -13.28 17.45
C THR A 152 8.33 -11.84 17.33
N TYR A 153 7.42 -10.86 17.31
CA TYR A 153 7.76 -9.45 17.14
C TYR A 153 7.55 -8.67 18.42
N ALA A 154 8.64 -8.42 19.17
CA ALA A 154 8.58 -7.64 20.42
C ALA A 154 8.00 -6.22 20.25
N ASN A 155 8.23 -5.61 19.07
CA ASN A 155 7.68 -4.30 18.69
C ASN A 155 6.47 -4.44 17.76
N GLY A 156 5.90 -5.65 17.64
CA GLY A 156 4.73 -5.90 16.82
C GLY A 156 3.48 -5.30 17.43
N VAL A 157 2.65 -4.70 16.59
CA VAL A 157 1.41 -4.03 17.00
C VAL A 157 0.23 -4.76 16.38
N ILE A 158 -0.74 -5.15 17.23
CA ILE A 158 -2.04 -5.59 16.73
C ILE A 158 -2.83 -4.34 16.35
N LEU A 159 -3.14 -4.23 15.06
CA LEU A 159 -3.94 -3.16 14.48
C LEU A 159 -5.39 -3.61 14.35
N THR A 160 -6.31 -2.68 14.54
CA THR A 160 -7.75 -2.86 14.49
C THR A 160 -8.37 -1.87 13.50
N PRO A 161 -9.66 -1.98 13.16
CA PRO A 161 -10.34 -0.98 12.34
C PRO A 161 -10.28 0.45 12.88
N ALA A 162 -10.03 0.64 14.18
CA ALA A 162 -9.83 1.96 14.78
C ALA A 162 -8.51 2.62 14.37
N ASP A 163 -7.50 1.83 14.01
CA ASP A 163 -6.16 2.31 13.65
C ASP A 163 -6.03 2.71 12.19
N LEU A 164 -7.04 2.43 11.35
CA LEU A 164 -6.99 2.65 9.89
C LEU A 164 -6.70 4.09 9.48
N ASP A 165 -7.09 5.08 10.29
CA ASP A 165 -6.80 6.49 9.99
C ASP A 165 -5.32 6.87 10.22
N ASN A 166 -4.53 5.97 10.79
CA ASN A 166 -3.16 6.22 11.23
C ASN A 166 -2.15 5.17 10.70
N LEU A 167 -2.39 4.63 9.52
CA LEU A 167 -1.45 3.72 8.87
C LEU A 167 -0.39 4.51 8.11
N TYR A 168 0.80 4.65 8.68
CA TYR A 168 1.90 5.38 8.09
C TYR A 168 3.10 4.45 7.81
N PRO A 169 3.69 4.48 6.59
CA PRO A 169 4.79 3.58 6.22
C PRO A 169 6.05 3.73 7.07
N ASP A 170 6.32 4.92 7.60
CA ASP A 170 7.45 5.19 8.48
C ASP A 170 7.17 4.80 9.95
N GLU A 171 5.93 4.50 10.30
CA GLU A 171 5.55 3.89 11.57
C GLU A 171 5.43 2.37 11.45
N TYR A 172 4.73 1.91 10.42
CA TYR A 172 4.56 0.49 10.11
C TYR A 172 5.22 0.19 8.77
N SER A 173 6.40 -0.41 8.77
CA SER A 173 7.08 -0.78 7.52
C SER A 173 6.34 -1.88 6.76
N THR A 174 5.70 -2.78 7.50
CA THR A 174 4.94 -3.91 6.97
C THR A 174 3.71 -4.15 7.83
N ILE A 175 2.57 -4.39 7.18
CA ILE A 175 1.35 -4.85 7.83
C ILE A 175 1.02 -6.23 7.29
N TRP A 176 0.88 -7.21 8.19
CA TRP A 176 0.38 -8.54 7.86
C TRP A 176 -1.12 -8.62 8.11
N ILE A 177 -1.86 -9.20 7.15
CA ILE A 177 -3.29 -9.47 7.23
C ILE A 177 -3.48 -10.95 6.90
N GLN A 178 -3.94 -11.71 7.86
CA GLN A 178 -4.32 -13.12 7.73
C GLN A 178 -5.84 -13.20 7.83
N ILE A 179 -6.50 -13.74 6.82
CA ILE A 179 -7.93 -14.06 6.85
C ILE A 179 -8.08 -15.50 6.36
N ASP A 180 -8.52 -16.34 7.24
CA ASP A 180 -8.72 -17.76 6.97
C ASP A 180 -10.05 -18.21 7.55
N ARG A 181 -10.99 -18.51 6.68
CA ARG A 181 -12.35 -18.89 7.08
C ARG A 181 -12.94 -19.85 6.08
N VAL A 182 -13.21 -21.05 6.54
CA VAL A 182 -13.92 -22.04 5.76
C VAL A 182 -15.27 -21.49 5.28
N GLY A 183 -15.59 -21.74 4.03
CA GLY A 183 -16.88 -21.39 3.45
C GLY A 183 -17.03 -19.95 2.95
N LEU A 184 -15.97 -19.13 2.97
CA LEU A 184 -16.03 -17.84 2.29
C LEU A 184 -16.22 -18.01 0.79
N ALA A 185 -17.13 -17.20 0.24
CA ALA A 185 -17.37 -17.19 -1.20
C ALA A 185 -16.21 -16.51 -1.94
N LYS A 186 -16.20 -16.71 -3.26
CA LYS A 186 -15.30 -16.03 -4.20
C LYS A 186 -15.55 -14.52 -4.19
N GLY A 187 -14.47 -13.74 -4.31
CA GLY A 187 -14.52 -12.29 -4.49
C GLY A 187 -14.20 -11.52 -3.21
N TRP A 188 -13.52 -10.40 -3.37
CA TRP A 188 -13.04 -9.57 -2.26
C TRP A 188 -14.16 -8.95 -1.42
N GLU A 189 -15.34 -8.73 -1.99
CA GLU A 189 -16.53 -8.24 -1.31
C GLU A 189 -17.07 -9.20 -0.24
N ASN A 190 -16.61 -10.45 -0.24
CA ASN A 190 -16.98 -11.45 0.76
C ASN A 190 -16.00 -11.53 1.93
N LEU A 191 -14.96 -10.70 1.95
CA LEU A 191 -14.09 -10.53 3.11
C LEU A 191 -14.84 -9.86 4.27
N PRO A 192 -14.29 -9.89 5.51
CA PRO A 192 -14.87 -9.18 6.63
C PRO A 192 -15.17 -7.72 6.30
N ALA A 193 -16.38 -7.26 6.61
CA ALA A 193 -16.85 -5.90 6.27
C ALA A 193 -15.91 -4.80 6.81
N GLU A 194 -15.27 -5.06 7.92
CA GLU A 194 -14.30 -4.16 8.56
C GLU A 194 -13.08 -3.89 7.67
N LEU A 195 -12.68 -4.87 6.84
CA LEU A 195 -11.53 -4.77 5.94
C LEU A 195 -11.91 -4.29 4.52
N VAL A 196 -13.17 -4.40 4.13
CA VAL A 196 -13.66 -3.99 2.79
C VAL A 196 -14.60 -2.79 2.84
N SER A 197 -14.78 -2.15 3.98
CA SER A 197 -15.44 -0.86 4.07
C SER A 197 -14.71 0.19 3.23
N ASN A 198 -15.41 1.20 2.71
CA ASN A 198 -14.79 2.29 1.96
C ASN A 198 -13.62 2.93 2.73
N LYS A 199 -13.74 3.02 4.06
CA LYS A 199 -12.69 3.54 4.94
C LYS A 199 -11.46 2.63 4.92
N ALA A 200 -11.63 1.33 5.11
CA ALA A 200 -10.53 0.37 5.15
C ALA A 200 -9.81 0.28 3.79
N ILE A 201 -10.58 0.17 2.70
CA ILE A 201 -10.01 0.15 1.36
C ILE A 201 -9.22 1.43 1.08
N ALA A 202 -9.75 2.60 1.42
CA ALA A 202 -9.05 3.87 1.22
C ALA A 202 -7.76 3.96 2.05
N ALA A 203 -7.81 3.55 3.30
CA ALA A 203 -6.66 3.57 4.21
C ALA A 203 -5.55 2.62 3.77
N LEU A 204 -5.87 1.36 3.47
CA LEU A 204 -4.90 0.36 2.99
C LEU A 204 -4.32 0.74 1.63
N LYS A 205 -5.16 1.25 0.73
CA LYS A 205 -4.71 1.78 -0.56
C LYS A 205 -3.71 2.91 -0.38
N GLN A 206 -4.04 3.92 0.42
CA GLN A 206 -3.16 5.05 0.68
C GLN A 206 -1.84 4.59 1.32
N TYR A 207 -1.92 3.70 2.31
CA TYR A 207 -0.75 3.13 2.96
C TYR A 207 0.24 2.50 1.95
N VAL A 208 -0.26 1.69 0.99
CA VAL A 208 0.61 1.07 -0.04
C VAL A 208 1.05 2.09 -1.08
N GLN A 209 0.22 3.08 -1.42
CA GLN A 209 0.62 4.18 -2.32
C GLN A 209 1.77 4.99 -1.74
N ASP A 210 1.77 5.22 -0.43
CA ASP A 210 2.79 5.97 0.29
C ASP A 210 4.06 5.16 0.61
N GLY A 211 4.14 3.90 0.17
CA GLY A 211 5.32 3.05 0.32
C GLY A 211 5.25 2.01 1.44
N GLY A 212 4.12 1.88 2.13
CA GLY A 212 3.88 0.82 3.10
C GLY A 212 3.72 -0.55 2.43
N ASN A 213 4.20 -1.61 3.07
CA ASN A 213 4.20 -2.94 2.51
C ASN A 213 3.15 -3.84 3.18
N LEU A 214 2.55 -4.74 2.41
CA LEU A 214 1.58 -5.71 2.92
C LEU A 214 2.06 -7.15 2.74
N LEU A 215 1.86 -7.97 3.76
CA LEU A 215 1.80 -9.41 3.63
C LEU A 215 0.32 -9.83 3.72
N LEU A 216 -0.22 -10.40 2.65
CA LEU A 216 -1.61 -10.84 2.54
C LEU A 216 -1.63 -12.37 2.48
N THR A 217 -2.31 -13.03 3.42
CA THR A 217 -2.30 -14.48 3.49
C THR A 217 -3.70 -15.06 3.48
N LYS A 218 -3.85 -16.21 2.84
CA LYS A 218 -5.11 -16.92 2.61
C LYS A 218 -6.13 -16.00 1.90
N HIS A 219 -7.36 -15.86 2.39
CA HIS A 219 -8.38 -15.01 1.79
C HIS A 219 -7.99 -13.52 1.69
N ALA A 220 -7.09 -13.05 2.55
CA ALA A 220 -6.64 -11.67 2.49
C ALA A 220 -5.94 -11.32 1.17
N THR A 221 -5.50 -12.30 0.36
CA THR A 221 -4.95 -12.08 -0.99
C THR A 221 -5.91 -11.29 -1.89
N GLN A 222 -7.22 -11.41 -1.66
CA GLN A 222 -8.27 -10.68 -2.39
C GLN A 222 -8.22 -9.15 -2.14
N LEU A 223 -7.61 -8.69 -1.04
CA LEU A 223 -7.43 -7.26 -0.78
C LEU A 223 -6.57 -6.57 -1.84
N ALA A 224 -5.70 -7.31 -2.55
CA ALA A 224 -4.95 -6.75 -3.68
C ALA A 224 -5.88 -6.19 -4.79
N VAL A 225 -7.04 -6.81 -4.99
CA VAL A 225 -8.10 -6.32 -5.87
C VAL A 225 -8.87 -5.17 -5.23
N ALA A 226 -9.30 -5.34 -3.97
CA ALA A 226 -10.13 -4.37 -3.27
C ALA A 226 -9.49 -2.98 -3.21
N ILE A 227 -8.17 -2.92 -2.97
CA ILE A 227 -7.42 -1.65 -2.96
C ILE A 227 -7.04 -1.16 -4.37
N GLY A 228 -7.40 -1.90 -5.42
CA GLY A 228 -7.11 -1.55 -6.80
C GLY A 228 -5.63 -1.72 -7.21
N ARG A 229 -4.84 -2.54 -6.48
CA ARG A 229 -3.46 -2.85 -6.87
C ARG A 229 -3.41 -3.69 -8.14
N ILE A 230 -4.38 -4.56 -8.31
CA ILE A 230 -4.63 -5.33 -9.54
C ILE A 230 -6.10 -5.16 -9.97
N ARG A 231 -6.36 -5.39 -11.26
CA ARG A 231 -7.72 -5.30 -11.84
C ARG A 231 -8.58 -6.49 -11.40
N ASP A 232 -9.88 -6.29 -11.24
CA ASP A 232 -10.87 -7.30 -10.83
C ASP A 232 -10.78 -8.61 -11.62
N ARG A 233 -10.51 -8.52 -12.92
CA ARG A 233 -10.36 -9.71 -13.78
C ARG A 233 -9.23 -10.64 -13.35
N PHE A 234 -8.28 -10.17 -12.54
CA PHE A 234 -7.17 -10.93 -11.98
C PHE A 234 -7.36 -11.25 -10.50
N ALA A 235 -8.60 -11.25 -10.03
CA ALA A 235 -8.88 -11.65 -8.66
C ALA A 235 -8.44 -13.11 -8.42
N PRO A 236 -7.83 -13.41 -7.26
CA PRO A 236 -7.54 -14.81 -6.92
C PRO A 236 -8.83 -15.62 -6.80
N GLY A 237 -8.77 -16.87 -7.23
CA GLY A 237 -9.88 -17.79 -7.11
C GLY A 237 -9.87 -18.52 -5.77
N ILE A 238 -11.04 -18.71 -5.18
CA ILE A 238 -11.21 -19.64 -4.07
C ILE A 238 -11.55 -21.00 -4.66
N PHE A 239 -10.71 -21.98 -4.40
CA PHE A 239 -10.89 -23.35 -4.82
C PHE A 239 -11.32 -24.17 -3.62
N SER A 240 -12.41 -24.92 -3.73
CA SER A 240 -12.99 -25.66 -2.62
C SER A 240 -13.40 -24.73 -1.47
N ALA A 241 -14.63 -24.22 -1.52
CA ALA A 241 -15.17 -23.30 -0.50
C ALA A 241 -15.55 -24.01 0.82
N GLY A 242 -14.94 -25.10 1.16
CA GLY A 242 -15.12 -25.86 2.37
C GLY A 242 -13.80 -26.46 2.84
N GLU A 243 -13.82 -27.12 3.96
CA GLU A 243 -12.67 -27.88 4.42
C GLU A 243 -12.19 -28.82 3.31
N GLY A 244 -10.89 -28.78 3.04
CA GLY A 244 -10.24 -29.69 2.12
C GLY A 244 -10.21 -31.12 2.63
N GLY A 245 -9.67 -32.02 1.84
CA GLY A 245 -9.49 -33.42 2.23
C GLY A 245 -8.29 -33.59 3.14
N VAL A 246 -8.36 -34.63 3.99
CA VAL A 246 -7.16 -35.11 4.68
C VAL A 246 -6.28 -35.85 3.67
N GLY A 247 -5.07 -35.29 3.39
CA GLY A 247 -4.11 -35.91 2.49
C GLY A 247 -3.32 -37.05 3.14
N THR A 248 -2.73 -37.89 2.31
CA THR A 248 -1.79 -38.95 2.76
C THR A 248 -0.35 -38.63 2.42
N ASP A 249 -0.13 -37.55 1.72
CA ASP A 249 1.14 -37.01 1.26
C ASP A 249 1.48 -35.68 1.95
N ASN A 250 2.64 -35.15 1.67
CA ASN A 250 3.02 -33.83 2.15
C ASN A 250 2.54 -32.75 1.17
N TRP A 251 1.86 -31.75 1.70
CA TRP A 251 1.53 -30.53 0.94
C TRP A 251 2.73 -29.61 0.93
N THR A 252 3.16 -29.26 -0.26
CA THR A 252 4.43 -28.53 -0.44
C THR A 252 4.28 -27.33 -1.38
N MET A 253 5.23 -26.44 -1.30
CA MET A 253 5.38 -25.27 -2.15
C MET A 253 6.54 -25.46 -3.12
N GLN A 254 6.30 -25.21 -4.42
CA GLN A 254 7.28 -25.28 -5.49
C GLN A 254 7.77 -23.87 -5.86
N THR A 255 9.08 -23.64 -5.73
CA THR A 255 9.72 -22.35 -6.03
C THR A 255 10.45 -22.32 -7.37
N VAL A 256 10.45 -23.45 -8.10
CA VAL A 256 10.86 -23.53 -9.50
C VAL A 256 9.61 -23.71 -10.35
N ILE A 257 9.01 -22.60 -10.79
CA ILE A 257 7.75 -22.62 -11.53
C ILE A 257 8.01 -23.13 -12.93
N GLY A 258 7.21 -24.09 -13.40
CA GLY A 258 7.41 -24.76 -14.67
C GLY A 258 8.60 -25.73 -14.62
N VAL A 259 8.85 -26.38 -13.49
CA VAL A 259 9.85 -27.44 -13.36
C VAL A 259 9.58 -28.53 -14.41
N GLY A 260 10.64 -29.03 -15.06
CA GLY A 260 10.50 -29.95 -16.20
C GLY A 260 10.13 -29.31 -17.53
N GLN A 261 9.78 -28.02 -17.56
CA GLN A 261 9.54 -27.24 -18.77
C GLN A 261 10.86 -26.71 -19.36
N ALA A 262 10.82 -26.21 -20.60
CA ALA A 262 12.03 -25.74 -21.29
C ALA A 262 12.66 -24.49 -20.63
N GLU A 263 11.85 -23.64 -20.05
CA GLU A 263 12.29 -22.37 -19.47
C GLU A 263 11.64 -22.15 -18.08
N PRO A 264 12.05 -22.89 -17.03
CA PRO A 264 11.49 -22.74 -15.69
C PRO A 264 11.94 -21.41 -15.04
N TYR A 265 11.11 -20.89 -14.14
CA TYR A 265 11.47 -19.75 -13.29
C TYR A 265 11.98 -20.28 -11.95
N ASP A 266 13.22 -20.01 -11.64
CA ASP A 266 13.87 -20.45 -10.41
C ASP A 266 13.93 -19.30 -9.39
N HIS A 267 13.10 -19.38 -8.37
CA HIS A 267 13.03 -18.40 -7.27
C HIS A 267 13.62 -18.91 -5.96
N ARG A 268 14.35 -20.04 -5.95
CA ARG A 268 14.94 -20.63 -4.73
C ARG A 268 15.85 -19.66 -3.95
N SER A 269 16.48 -18.73 -4.63
CA SER A 269 17.33 -17.71 -3.99
C SER A 269 16.58 -16.53 -3.39
N HIS A 270 15.25 -16.45 -3.54
CA HIS A 270 14.47 -15.38 -2.97
C HIS A 270 14.50 -15.42 -1.45
N LYS A 271 14.60 -14.26 -0.81
CA LYS A 271 14.73 -14.13 0.65
C LYS A 271 13.60 -14.78 1.45
N ALA A 272 12.40 -14.80 0.89
CA ALA A 272 11.25 -15.45 1.50
C ALA A 272 11.49 -16.95 1.80
N PHE A 273 12.33 -17.63 1.00
CA PHE A 273 12.55 -19.07 1.10
C PHE A 273 13.83 -19.46 1.87
N GLU A 274 14.54 -18.47 2.41
CA GLU A 274 15.81 -18.71 3.10
C GLU A 274 15.64 -19.59 4.33
N GLY A 275 16.36 -20.73 4.35
CA GLY A 275 16.42 -21.64 5.49
C GLY A 275 15.16 -22.47 5.73
N LEU A 276 14.27 -22.59 4.75
CA LEU A 276 13.16 -23.52 4.81
C LEU A 276 13.65 -24.98 4.71
N THR A 277 12.95 -25.86 5.36
CA THR A 277 13.20 -27.30 5.28
C THR A 277 12.70 -27.84 3.94
N VAL A 278 13.61 -28.45 3.17
CA VAL A 278 13.30 -29.03 1.87
C VAL A 278 12.54 -30.34 2.07
N ASN A 279 11.53 -30.55 1.24
CA ASN A 279 10.83 -31.83 1.10
C ASN A 279 11.34 -32.54 -0.16
N HIS A 280 11.60 -33.84 -0.07
CA HIS A 280 12.14 -34.66 -1.16
C HIS A 280 11.16 -35.73 -1.67
N ASP A 281 9.88 -35.62 -1.35
CA ASP A 281 8.86 -36.60 -1.76
C ASP A 281 8.52 -36.51 -3.26
N TYR A 282 8.85 -35.36 -3.87
CA TYR A 282 8.67 -35.12 -5.30
C TYR A 282 10.00 -35.29 -6.07
N PRO A 283 9.96 -35.48 -7.40
CA PRO A 283 11.17 -35.57 -8.23
C PRO A 283 12.08 -34.34 -8.21
N HIS A 284 11.62 -33.25 -7.62
CA HIS A 284 12.30 -31.96 -7.48
C HIS A 284 12.16 -31.44 -6.06
N GLU A 285 13.04 -30.54 -5.67
CA GLU A 285 12.99 -29.92 -4.33
C GLU A 285 11.76 -29.02 -4.20
N THR A 286 11.03 -29.24 -3.12
CA THR A 286 9.91 -28.40 -2.69
C THR A 286 10.07 -28.05 -1.21
N PHE A 287 9.29 -27.11 -0.71
CA PHE A 287 9.26 -26.77 0.72
C PHE A 287 7.96 -27.26 1.34
N GLY A 288 8.05 -28.12 2.35
CA GLY A 288 6.88 -28.64 3.05
C GLY A 288 6.13 -27.53 3.77
N LEU A 289 4.83 -27.53 3.66
CA LEU A 289 3.92 -26.64 4.39
C LEU A 289 3.07 -27.41 5.38
N GLU A 290 2.58 -28.60 4.97
CA GLU A 290 1.70 -29.42 5.79
C GLU A 290 2.08 -30.91 5.63
N GLY A 291 2.05 -31.65 6.73
CA GLY A 291 2.41 -33.08 6.77
C GLY A 291 1.21 -33.98 6.45
N PRO A 292 1.47 -35.29 6.25
CA PRO A 292 0.41 -36.24 5.96
C PRO A 292 -0.55 -36.38 7.14
N GLY A 293 -1.84 -36.56 6.83
CA GLY A 293 -2.88 -36.73 7.82
C GLY A 293 -3.49 -35.45 8.36
N LEU A 294 -2.98 -34.30 7.90
CA LEU A 294 -3.54 -33.01 8.17
C LEU A 294 -4.58 -32.63 7.11
N ARG A 295 -5.40 -31.67 7.42
CA ARG A 295 -6.48 -31.23 6.55
C ARG A 295 -6.08 -29.95 5.86
N GLU A 296 -6.00 -30.01 4.55
CA GLU A 296 -5.92 -28.81 3.72
C GLU A 296 -7.26 -28.08 3.75
N ASP A 297 -7.23 -26.77 3.90
CA ASP A 297 -8.42 -25.94 3.77
C ASP A 297 -8.68 -25.56 2.30
N HIS A 298 -8.78 -24.33 1.95
CA HIS A 298 -9.06 -23.90 0.58
C HIS A 298 -7.95 -22.94 0.07
N ASN A 299 -7.67 -23.04 -1.22
CA ASN A 299 -6.78 -22.10 -1.88
C ASN A 299 -7.48 -20.77 -2.15
N CYS A 300 -6.75 -19.65 -1.97
CA CYS A 300 -7.14 -18.34 -2.46
C CYS A 300 -6.01 -17.77 -3.29
N MET A 301 -5.72 -18.38 -4.44
CA MET A 301 -4.59 -18.13 -5.30
C MET A 301 -5.01 -17.91 -6.76
N TRP A 302 -4.05 -17.68 -7.63
CA TRP A 302 -4.25 -17.36 -9.04
C TRP A 302 -4.12 -18.60 -9.92
N ASP A 303 -5.24 -19.08 -10.48
CA ASP A 303 -5.23 -19.98 -11.63
C ASP A 303 -5.03 -19.16 -12.91
N LEU A 304 -3.82 -19.13 -13.41
CA LEU A 304 -3.45 -18.29 -14.55
C LEU A 304 -4.16 -18.70 -15.85
N ASN A 305 -4.71 -19.92 -15.94
CA ASN A 305 -5.51 -20.36 -17.07
C ASN A 305 -6.91 -19.69 -17.10
N ALA A 306 -7.39 -19.22 -15.95
CA ALA A 306 -8.73 -18.62 -15.84
C ALA A 306 -8.83 -17.20 -16.41
N TYR A 307 -7.71 -16.52 -16.68
CA TYR A 307 -7.71 -15.09 -17.02
C TYR A 307 -7.67 -14.80 -18.53
N GLY A 308 -7.70 -15.83 -19.39
CA GLY A 308 -7.62 -15.64 -20.84
C GLY A 308 -6.31 -14.98 -21.30
N LEU A 309 -5.23 -15.20 -20.56
CA LEU A 309 -3.91 -14.72 -20.91
C LEU A 309 -3.33 -15.53 -22.06
N PRO A 310 -2.43 -14.93 -22.86
CA PRO A 310 -1.75 -15.66 -23.93
C PRO A 310 -0.98 -16.87 -23.37
N GLN A 311 -1.36 -18.04 -23.80
CA GLN A 311 -0.64 -19.29 -23.55
C GLN A 311 0.32 -19.53 -24.70
N THR A 312 1.43 -18.82 -24.70
CA THR A 312 2.46 -19.00 -25.72
C THR A 312 3.41 -20.12 -25.30
N SER A 313 4.12 -20.69 -26.26
CA SER A 313 5.14 -21.68 -25.94
C SER A 313 6.14 -21.12 -24.90
N PRO A 314 6.80 -21.96 -24.09
CA PRO A 314 7.82 -21.50 -23.14
C PRO A 314 8.88 -20.60 -23.80
N ALA A 315 9.28 -20.90 -25.03
CA ALA A 315 10.24 -20.10 -25.77
C ALA A 315 9.77 -18.69 -26.17
N ALA A 316 8.46 -18.48 -26.29
CA ALA A 316 7.87 -17.19 -26.70
C ALA A 316 7.32 -16.37 -25.51
N GLY A 317 7.50 -16.83 -24.28
CA GLY A 317 6.86 -16.30 -23.09
C GLY A 317 5.57 -17.09 -22.78
N ASN A 318 5.40 -17.44 -21.54
CA ASN A 318 4.30 -18.25 -21.05
C ASN A 318 3.27 -17.41 -20.30
N VAL A 319 2.23 -18.07 -19.77
CA VAL A 319 1.15 -17.42 -19.04
C VAL A 319 1.65 -16.64 -17.81
N VAL A 320 2.75 -17.07 -17.18
CA VAL A 320 3.37 -16.36 -16.03
C VAL A 320 3.86 -14.99 -16.46
N LYS A 321 4.65 -14.90 -17.56
CA LYS A 321 5.13 -13.59 -18.07
C LYS A 321 3.98 -12.66 -18.43
N ALA A 322 2.92 -13.19 -19.04
CA ALA A 322 1.75 -12.41 -19.38
C ALA A 322 1.06 -11.88 -18.12
N PHE A 323 0.90 -12.72 -17.10
CA PHE A 323 0.33 -12.30 -15.81
C PHE A 323 1.21 -11.25 -15.10
N GLU A 324 2.51 -11.51 -15.00
CA GLU A 324 3.48 -10.60 -14.39
C GLU A 324 3.49 -9.23 -15.08
N GLY A 325 3.45 -9.21 -16.41
CA GLY A 325 3.37 -7.97 -17.20
C GLY A 325 2.09 -7.18 -16.95
N GLU A 326 0.94 -7.86 -16.86
CA GLU A 326 -0.37 -7.24 -16.65
C GLU A 326 -0.57 -6.73 -15.21
N THR A 327 0.09 -7.35 -14.25
CA THR A 327 -0.09 -7.07 -12.83
C THR A 327 1.11 -6.38 -12.18
N SER A 328 2.23 -6.22 -12.88
CA SER A 328 3.49 -5.74 -12.34
C SER A 328 3.92 -6.54 -11.11
N SER A 329 3.95 -7.86 -11.27
CA SER A 329 4.25 -8.80 -10.19
C SER A 329 5.38 -9.76 -10.56
N THR A 330 5.77 -10.58 -9.60
CA THR A 330 6.63 -11.75 -9.76
C THR A 330 5.92 -12.93 -9.10
N VAL A 331 5.68 -13.99 -9.85
CA VAL A 331 5.14 -15.25 -9.31
C VAL A 331 6.29 -16.03 -8.67
N LEU A 332 6.28 -16.13 -7.35
CA LEU A 332 7.41 -16.70 -6.59
C LEU A 332 7.28 -18.22 -6.37
N ALA A 333 6.06 -18.73 -6.22
CA ALA A 333 5.85 -20.16 -5.97
C ALA A 333 4.46 -20.63 -6.40
N THR A 334 4.38 -21.93 -6.61
CA THR A 334 3.15 -22.68 -6.89
C THR A 334 3.07 -23.92 -5.97
N TRP A 335 2.08 -24.77 -6.17
CA TRP A 335 1.99 -26.07 -5.52
C TRP A 335 3.17 -27.00 -5.86
N GLY A 336 3.62 -27.80 -4.91
CA GLY A 336 4.78 -28.68 -5.08
C GLY A 336 4.62 -29.76 -6.12
N HIS A 337 3.41 -30.24 -6.36
CA HIS A 337 3.10 -31.25 -7.37
C HIS A 337 2.64 -30.67 -8.71
N VAL A 338 2.64 -29.36 -8.87
CA VAL A 338 2.29 -28.69 -10.13
C VAL A 338 3.56 -28.43 -10.95
N GLU A 339 3.67 -29.11 -12.08
CA GLU A 339 4.83 -29.00 -12.97
C GLU A 339 4.65 -27.96 -14.09
N ASP A 340 3.47 -27.40 -14.23
CA ASP A 340 3.19 -26.38 -15.23
C ASP A 340 3.30 -24.93 -14.67
N TYR A 341 2.95 -23.96 -15.48
CA TYR A 341 3.00 -22.55 -15.11
C TYR A 341 1.67 -22.00 -14.58
N CYS A 342 0.63 -22.83 -14.39
CA CYS A 342 -0.72 -22.31 -14.28
C CYS A 342 -1.11 -21.78 -12.90
N CYS A 343 -0.50 -22.26 -11.82
CA CYS A 343 -0.93 -21.94 -10.46
C CYS A 343 0.07 -21.01 -9.77
N ALA A 344 -0.36 -19.79 -9.46
CA ALA A 344 0.43 -18.84 -8.70
C ALA A 344 -0.05 -18.81 -7.24
N GLY A 345 0.65 -19.54 -6.36
CA GLY A 345 0.33 -19.65 -4.94
C GLY A 345 0.97 -18.57 -4.08
N VAL A 346 2.14 -18.08 -4.49
CA VAL A 346 2.84 -16.97 -3.86
C VAL A 346 3.18 -15.93 -4.93
N VAL A 347 2.67 -14.72 -4.74
CA VAL A 347 2.86 -13.61 -5.71
C VAL A 347 3.40 -12.40 -4.99
N GLU A 348 4.46 -11.82 -5.53
CA GLU A 348 4.99 -10.54 -5.13
C GLU A 348 4.54 -9.45 -6.10
N PHE A 349 3.73 -8.52 -5.64
CA PHE A 349 3.35 -7.34 -6.41
C PHE A 349 4.39 -6.25 -6.19
N ASN A 350 5.14 -5.95 -7.25
CA ASN A 350 6.25 -5.01 -7.24
C ASN A 350 5.77 -3.55 -7.15
N PRO A 351 6.59 -2.62 -6.64
CA PRO A 351 6.29 -1.20 -6.68
C PRO A 351 5.98 -0.71 -8.10
N THR A 352 5.07 0.25 -8.21
CA THR A 352 4.69 0.92 -9.46
C THR A 352 4.69 2.43 -9.27
N ALA A 353 4.48 3.20 -10.32
CA ALA A 353 4.34 4.66 -10.21
C ALA A 353 3.16 5.09 -9.32
N THR A 354 2.13 4.25 -9.15
CA THR A 354 0.95 4.54 -8.33
C THR A 354 1.05 3.96 -6.93
N TYR A 355 1.73 2.84 -6.76
CA TYR A 355 1.89 2.12 -5.49
C TYR A 355 3.38 1.98 -5.21
N ALA A 356 3.90 2.81 -4.33
CA ALA A 356 5.32 2.77 -3.98
C ALA A 356 5.69 1.58 -3.07
N GLY A 357 4.71 1.04 -2.34
CA GLY A 357 4.86 -0.13 -1.50
C GLY A 357 4.75 -1.45 -2.28
N ARG A 358 5.19 -2.51 -1.64
CA ARG A 358 5.24 -3.89 -2.12
C ARG A 358 4.19 -4.73 -1.41
N ILE A 359 3.66 -5.75 -2.09
CA ILE A 359 2.75 -6.72 -1.48
C ILE A 359 3.27 -8.11 -1.77
N ILE A 360 3.40 -8.97 -0.74
CA ILE A 360 3.51 -10.41 -0.92
C ILE A 360 2.15 -11.01 -0.56
N ALA A 361 1.63 -11.85 -1.45
CA ALA A 361 0.37 -12.56 -1.29
C ALA A 361 0.61 -14.07 -1.29
N ILE A 362 0.15 -14.77 -0.25
CA ILE A 362 0.27 -16.22 -0.07
C ILE A 362 -1.14 -16.79 -0.01
N GLY A 363 -1.55 -17.51 -1.06
CA GLY A 363 -2.90 -18.04 -1.19
C GLY A 363 -2.97 -19.57 -1.20
N LEU A 364 -1.91 -20.25 -0.79
CA LEU A 364 -1.85 -21.71 -0.71
C LEU A 364 -2.70 -22.22 0.45
N SER A 365 -3.50 -23.26 0.22
CA SER A 365 -4.38 -23.88 1.23
C SER A 365 -3.60 -24.45 2.40
N ALA A 366 -2.50 -25.12 2.15
CA ALA A 366 -1.64 -25.73 3.17
C ALA A 366 -0.82 -24.71 4.00
N TYR A 367 -1.07 -23.42 3.85
CA TYR A 367 -0.51 -22.39 4.72
C TYR A 367 -1.42 -22.22 5.95
N GLU A 368 -1.45 -23.27 6.78
CA GLU A 368 -2.31 -23.38 7.97
C GLU A 368 -1.55 -23.07 9.26
N TRP A 369 -2.21 -22.38 10.18
CA TRP A 369 -1.61 -21.97 11.46
C TRP A 369 -2.07 -22.83 12.63
N ASP A 370 -3.24 -23.46 12.55
CA ASP A 370 -3.78 -24.35 13.56
C ASP A 370 -4.41 -25.59 12.92
N GLU A 371 -4.00 -26.74 13.38
CA GLU A 371 -4.44 -28.05 12.90
C GLU A 371 -5.31 -28.76 13.95
N ASN A 372 -6.13 -28.01 14.66
CA ASN A 372 -7.01 -28.51 15.71
C ASN A 372 -6.30 -29.38 16.76
N GLY A 373 -5.09 -28.95 17.13
CA GLY A 373 -4.25 -29.64 18.10
C GLY A 373 -3.41 -30.79 17.54
N THR A 374 -3.47 -31.03 16.22
CA THR A 374 -2.56 -31.98 15.54
C THR A 374 -1.24 -31.29 15.21
N ALA A 375 -0.11 -31.95 15.47
CA ALA A 375 1.20 -31.36 15.20
C ALA A 375 1.53 -31.41 13.71
N ASN A 376 1.73 -30.26 13.10
CA ASN A 376 2.25 -30.16 11.74
C ASN A 376 3.79 -30.26 11.74
N THR A 377 4.34 -31.27 11.05
CA THR A 377 5.80 -31.45 10.90
C THR A 377 6.49 -30.23 10.27
N TYR A 378 5.78 -29.50 9.42
CA TYR A 378 6.29 -28.32 8.69
C TYR A 378 5.86 -26.98 9.28
N GLN A 379 5.27 -26.94 10.47
CA GLN A 379 4.91 -25.68 11.13
C GLN A 379 6.07 -24.69 11.18
N GLY A 380 7.29 -25.20 11.42
CA GLY A 380 8.51 -24.38 11.39
C GLY A 380 8.81 -23.73 10.04
N ASN A 381 8.36 -24.32 8.93
CA ASN A 381 8.46 -23.69 7.60
C ASN A 381 7.45 -22.55 7.46
N ILE A 382 6.20 -22.75 7.89
CA ILE A 382 5.17 -21.69 7.85
C ILE A 382 5.62 -20.48 8.66
N GLU A 383 6.09 -20.69 9.90
CA GLU A 383 6.61 -19.65 10.77
C GLU A 383 7.82 -18.92 10.14
N ARG A 384 8.79 -19.67 9.62
CA ARG A 384 10.00 -19.11 9.00
C ARG A 384 9.69 -18.37 7.72
N PHE A 385 8.85 -18.94 6.86
CA PHE A 385 8.42 -18.33 5.59
C PHE A 385 7.72 -16.99 5.85
N THR A 386 6.77 -16.97 6.78
CA THR A 386 6.08 -15.76 7.19
C THR A 386 7.05 -14.71 7.72
N LYS A 387 7.96 -15.13 8.62
CA LYS A 387 8.98 -14.23 9.16
C LYS A 387 9.88 -13.67 8.06
N ASN A 388 10.33 -14.50 7.15
CA ASN A 388 11.18 -14.10 6.03
C ASN A 388 10.45 -13.10 5.11
N CYS A 389 9.18 -13.34 4.80
CA CYS A 389 8.36 -12.40 4.03
C CYS A 389 8.25 -11.05 4.72
N ILE A 390 7.93 -11.02 6.02
CA ILE A 390 7.84 -9.79 6.80
C ILE A 390 9.20 -9.07 6.83
N ASP A 391 10.30 -9.79 7.10
CA ASP A 391 11.64 -9.20 7.17
C ASP A 391 12.14 -8.69 5.82
N TYR A 392 11.74 -9.32 4.73
CA TYR A 392 12.04 -8.86 3.37
C TYR A 392 11.25 -7.60 3.01
N LEU A 393 10.03 -7.46 3.53
CA LEU A 393 9.14 -6.32 3.28
C LEU A 393 9.48 -5.09 4.15
N LYS A 394 10.30 -5.21 5.19
CA LYS A 394 10.76 -4.06 6.00
C LYS A 394 11.72 -3.17 5.23
#